data_2097f2b12db13168c7c9150e1431955b
#
_entry.id   2097f2b12db13168c7c9150e1431955b
#
_cell.length_a   1.000
_cell.length_b   1.000
_cell.length_c   1.000
_cell.angle_alpha   90.00
_cell.angle_beta   90.00
_cell.angle_gamma   90.00
#
_symmetry.space_group_name_H-M   'P 1'
#
loop_
_entity.id
_entity.type
_entity.pdbx_description
1 polymer ?
#
loop_
_entity_poly.entity_id
_entity_poly.type
_entity_poly.pdbx_seq_one_letter_code
_entity_poly.pdbx_strand_id
1 'polypeptide(L)'
;WEETSEGRFRTTFPSNFWDDISVPFWSMPENTDHPTQKPEKLIAKLILASSREGDVVFDPFLGSGTTAVAAKKLGRRYCGIELHLDYCLLAAKRLLLADQDKTIQGYAEGVFWERHSGH
;
A
#
# COMPACT_ATOMS: atom_id res chain seq x y z
N TRP A 1 12.39 10.45 11.26
CA TRP A 1 11.79 9.88 12.45
C TRP A 1 12.36 10.52 13.63
N GLU A 2 11.55 10.99 14.43
CA GLU A 2 12.03 11.44 15.64
C GLU A 2 11.08 11.05 16.69
N GLU A 3 11.49 11.13 17.91
CA GLU A 3 10.61 10.81 18.97
C GLU A 3 9.52 11.82 19.05
N THR A 4 8.34 11.35 19.39
CA THR A 4 7.25 12.27 19.60
C THR A 4 7.48 13.01 20.90
N SER A 5 6.76 14.09 21.07
CA SER A 5 6.89 14.87 22.30
C SER A 5 6.47 14.08 23.51
N GLU A 6 5.65 13.07 23.33
CA GLU A 6 5.27 12.25 24.46
C GLU A 6 6.40 11.42 24.97
N GLY A 7 7.35 11.12 24.12
CA GLY A 7 8.54 10.43 24.55
C GLY A 7 8.37 9.01 25.00
N ARG A 8 7.16 8.46 24.85
CA ARG A 8 6.98 7.14 25.36
C ARG A 8 7.12 6.08 24.33
N PHE A 9 7.18 6.41 23.06
CA PHE A 9 7.39 5.44 22.03
C PHE A 9 8.83 5.47 21.62
N ARG A 10 9.35 4.30 21.33
CA ARG A 10 10.59 4.23 20.64
C ARG A 10 10.33 4.43 19.18
N THR A 11 10.92 5.45 18.62
CA THR A 11 10.82 5.71 17.20
C THR A 11 12.03 5.13 16.52
N THR A 12 11.80 4.22 15.60
CA THR A 12 12.89 3.62 14.85
C THR A 12 12.71 3.91 13.39
N PHE A 13 13.81 4.01 12.67
CA PHE A 13 13.76 4.16 11.24
C PHE A 13 13.31 2.85 10.61
N PRO A 14 12.58 2.92 9.49
CA PRO A 14 12.25 1.70 8.78
C PRO A 14 13.52 0.99 8.36
N SER A 15 13.52 -0.32 8.52
CA SER A 15 14.63 -1.13 8.11
C SER A 15 14.71 -1.19 6.59
N ASN A 16 15.91 -1.36 6.06
CA ASN A 16 16.06 -1.63 4.64
C ASN A 16 15.63 -3.04 4.28
N PHE A 17 15.51 -3.90 5.26
CA PHE A 17 15.08 -5.27 5.04
C PHE A 17 13.72 -5.46 5.69
N TRP A 18 12.71 -5.61 4.85
CA TRP A 18 11.34 -5.77 5.32
C TRP A 18 10.90 -7.20 5.08
N ASP A 19 11.11 -8.04 6.05
CA ASP A 19 10.81 -9.46 5.92
C ASP A 19 9.32 -9.75 6.06
N ASP A 20 8.52 -8.76 6.41
CA ASP A 20 7.08 -8.93 6.47
C ASP A 20 6.41 -8.70 5.11
N ILE A 21 7.17 -8.35 4.09
CA ILE A 21 6.64 -8.12 2.76
C ILE A 21 6.90 -9.36 1.91
N SER A 22 5.89 -9.80 1.22
CA SER A 22 6.04 -10.92 0.31
C SER A 22 5.27 -10.65 -0.97
N VAL A 23 5.65 -11.38 -2.01
CA VAL A 23 4.98 -11.26 -3.29
C VAL A 23 3.57 -11.85 -3.15
N PRO A 24 2.54 -11.19 -3.70
CA PRO A 24 1.19 -11.73 -3.63
C PRO A 24 1.08 -13.07 -4.35
N PHE A 25 0.36 -14.01 -3.77
CA PHE A 25 0.06 -15.27 -4.38
C PHE A 25 -1.22 -15.16 -5.19
N TRP A 26 -1.42 -16.13 -6.08
CA TRP A 26 -2.63 -16.14 -6.89
C TRP A 26 -3.91 -16.11 -6.07
N SER A 27 -3.88 -16.72 -4.90
CA SER A 27 -5.07 -16.79 -4.06
C SER A 27 -5.31 -15.52 -3.26
N MET A 28 -4.41 -14.56 -3.30
CA MET A 28 -4.56 -13.34 -2.53
C MET A 28 -5.49 -12.37 -3.24
N PRO A 29 -6.34 -11.67 -2.49
CA PRO A 29 -7.28 -10.74 -3.11
C PRO A 29 -6.62 -9.62 -3.90
N GLU A 30 -5.41 -9.21 -3.52
CA GLU A 30 -4.75 -8.12 -4.20
C GLU A 30 -4.02 -8.56 -5.47
N ASN A 31 -3.93 -9.85 -5.72
CA ASN A 31 -3.18 -10.34 -6.86
C ASN A 31 -3.90 -10.01 -8.17
N THR A 32 -3.12 -9.66 -9.17
CA THR A 32 -3.62 -9.40 -10.52
C THR A 32 -2.70 -10.09 -11.51
N ASP A 33 -3.01 -9.91 -12.79
CA ASP A 33 -2.16 -10.48 -13.84
C ASP A 33 -0.91 -9.66 -14.12
N HIS A 34 -0.74 -8.53 -13.45
CA HIS A 34 0.42 -7.67 -13.68
C HIS A 34 1.67 -8.37 -13.13
N PRO A 35 2.66 -8.66 -13.97
CA PRO A 35 3.79 -9.47 -13.53
C PRO A 35 4.69 -8.80 -12.50
N THR A 36 4.65 -7.48 -12.41
CA THR A 36 5.47 -6.74 -11.46
C THR A 36 4.65 -6.04 -10.42
N GLN A 37 3.48 -6.59 -10.12
CA GLN A 37 2.62 -5.99 -9.11
C GLN A 37 3.31 -6.01 -7.75
N LYS A 38 3.31 -4.85 -7.10
CA LYS A 38 3.91 -4.72 -5.78
C LYS A 38 2.87 -5.01 -4.71
N PRO A 39 3.30 -5.53 -3.57
CA PRO A 39 2.36 -5.75 -2.47
C PRO A 39 1.80 -4.43 -1.95
N GLU A 40 0.51 -4.41 -1.65
CA GLU A 40 -0.10 -3.21 -1.08
C GLU A 40 0.54 -2.85 0.26
N LYS A 41 0.94 -3.84 1.04
CA LYS A 41 1.55 -3.60 2.33
C LYS A 41 2.84 -2.80 2.22
N LEU A 42 3.65 -3.10 1.19
CA LEU A 42 4.88 -2.36 0.96
C LEU A 42 4.58 -0.90 0.67
N ILE A 43 3.65 -0.66 -0.24
CA ILE A 43 3.31 0.70 -0.61
C ILE A 43 2.65 1.42 0.56
N ALA A 44 1.82 0.72 1.33
CA ALA A 44 1.20 1.32 2.51
C ALA A 44 2.23 1.81 3.51
N LYS A 45 3.29 1.03 3.73
CA LYS A 45 4.36 1.46 4.62
C LYS A 45 5.01 2.74 4.13
N LEU A 46 5.26 2.82 2.83
CA LEU A 46 5.88 4.01 2.26
C LEU A 46 4.97 5.22 2.38
N ILE A 47 3.69 5.04 2.08
CA ILE A 47 2.73 6.13 2.14
C ILE A 47 2.57 6.65 3.56
N LEU A 48 2.42 5.75 4.51
CA LEU A 48 2.24 6.16 5.91
C LEU A 48 3.47 6.84 6.47
N ALA A 49 4.65 6.43 6.01
CA ALA A 49 5.89 7.01 6.51
C ALA A 49 6.17 8.40 5.92
N SER A 50 5.61 8.72 4.76
CA SER A 50 6.01 9.90 4.02
C SER A 50 4.88 10.89 3.75
N SER A 51 3.66 10.62 4.22
CA SER A 51 2.54 11.49 3.90
C SER A 51 1.53 11.51 5.05
N ARG A 52 0.58 12.45 4.95
CA ARG A 52 -0.53 12.57 5.89
C ARG A 52 -1.82 12.33 5.12
N GLU A 53 -2.86 12.03 5.86
CA GLU A 53 -4.18 11.94 5.25
C GLU A 53 -4.48 13.22 4.48
N GLY A 54 -5.05 13.06 3.30
CA GLY A 54 -5.39 14.19 2.45
C GLY A 54 -4.29 14.61 1.49
N ASP A 55 -3.07 14.16 1.71
CA ASP A 55 -1.97 14.46 0.79
C ASP A 55 -2.17 13.74 -0.54
N VAL A 56 -1.46 14.22 -1.56
CA VAL A 56 -1.52 13.62 -2.88
C VAL A 56 -0.33 12.68 -3.05
N VAL A 57 -0.64 11.45 -3.46
CA VAL A 57 0.37 10.46 -3.78
C VAL A 57 0.43 10.34 -5.29
N PHE A 58 1.61 10.50 -5.87
CA PHE A 58 1.78 10.48 -7.31
C PHE A 58 2.70 9.33 -7.71
N ASP A 59 2.27 8.55 -8.68
CA ASP A 59 3.05 7.44 -9.19
C ASP A 59 3.08 7.50 -10.72
N PRO A 60 4.22 7.89 -11.31
CA PRO A 60 4.32 8.00 -12.76
C PRO A 60 4.39 6.65 -13.48
N PHE A 61 4.53 5.55 -12.74
CA PHE A 61 4.57 4.21 -13.31
C PHE A 61 3.56 3.34 -12.60
N LEU A 62 2.30 3.70 -12.78
CA LEU A 62 1.22 3.18 -11.94
C LEU A 62 0.99 1.68 -12.07
N GLY A 63 1.17 1.12 -13.26
CA GLY A 63 0.93 -0.29 -13.48
C GLY A 63 -0.51 -0.67 -13.18
N SER A 64 -0.70 -1.70 -12.39
CA SER A 64 -2.04 -2.17 -12.03
C SER A 64 -2.68 -1.32 -10.94
N GLY A 65 -2.03 -0.26 -10.50
CA GLY A 65 -2.65 0.71 -9.61
C GLY A 65 -2.43 0.48 -8.13
N THR A 66 -1.47 -0.33 -7.75
CA THR A 66 -1.26 -0.62 -6.32
C THR A 66 -1.07 0.64 -5.50
N THR A 67 -0.28 1.60 -6.01
CA THR A 67 -0.05 2.84 -5.28
C THR A 67 -1.34 3.63 -5.08
N ALA A 68 -2.14 3.76 -6.14
CA ALA A 68 -3.38 4.51 -6.05
C ALA A 68 -4.36 3.81 -5.11
N VAL A 69 -4.44 2.48 -5.19
CA VAL A 69 -5.33 1.71 -4.34
C VAL A 69 -4.93 1.86 -2.88
N ALA A 70 -3.65 1.74 -2.59
CA ALA A 70 -3.18 1.89 -1.20
C ALA A 70 -3.44 3.31 -0.70
N ALA A 71 -3.16 4.31 -1.53
CA ALA A 71 -3.41 5.69 -1.15
C ALA A 71 -4.88 5.91 -0.82
N LYS A 72 -5.77 5.40 -1.67
CA LYS A 72 -7.19 5.53 -1.43
C LYS A 72 -7.61 4.88 -0.13
N LYS A 73 -7.13 3.67 0.11
CA LYS A 73 -7.47 2.93 1.32
C LYS A 73 -6.97 3.64 2.58
N LEU A 74 -5.91 4.42 2.45
CA LEU A 74 -5.31 5.12 3.58
C LEU A 74 -5.73 6.58 3.68
N GLY A 75 -6.70 7.01 2.88
CA GLY A 75 -7.22 8.37 2.99
C GLY A 75 -6.42 9.42 2.27
N ARG A 76 -5.50 9.03 1.39
CA ARG A 76 -4.76 9.98 0.58
C ARG A 76 -5.43 10.12 -0.78
N ARG A 77 -5.19 11.26 -1.42
CA ARG A 77 -5.55 11.44 -2.82
C ARG A 77 -4.45 10.83 -3.67
N TYR A 78 -4.77 10.54 -4.91
CA TYR A 78 -3.82 9.85 -5.76
C TYR A 78 -3.87 10.36 -7.18
N CYS A 79 -2.74 10.23 -7.87
CA CYS A 79 -2.61 10.57 -9.26
C CYS A 79 -1.55 9.63 -9.83
N GLY A 80 -1.80 9.09 -11.00
CA GLY A 80 -0.85 8.16 -11.59
C GLY A 80 -0.87 8.21 -13.08
N ILE A 81 0.17 7.67 -13.69
CA ILE A 81 0.32 7.60 -15.13
C ILE A 81 0.62 6.17 -15.50
N GLU A 82 -0.04 5.70 -16.53
CA GLU A 82 0.19 4.36 -17.05
C GLU A 82 -0.02 4.38 -18.56
N LEU A 83 0.95 3.81 -19.28
CA LEU A 83 0.91 3.80 -20.73
C LEU A 83 0.02 2.71 -21.30
N HIS A 84 -0.15 1.61 -20.58
CA HIS A 84 -0.90 0.46 -21.08
C HIS A 84 -2.35 0.56 -20.68
N LEU A 85 -3.22 0.59 -21.69
CA LEU A 85 -4.65 0.73 -21.43
C LEU A 85 -5.18 -0.39 -20.52
N ASP A 86 -4.73 -1.61 -20.76
CA ASP A 86 -5.21 -2.74 -19.95
C ASP A 86 -4.90 -2.55 -18.48
N TYR A 87 -3.73 -2.02 -18.18
CA TYR A 87 -3.37 -1.76 -16.78
C TYR A 87 -4.16 -0.60 -16.22
N CYS A 88 -4.44 0.41 -17.04
CA CYS A 88 -5.29 1.51 -16.59
C CYS A 88 -6.67 1.02 -16.22
N LEU A 89 -7.24 0.14 -17.03
CA LEU A 89 -8.57 -0.42 -16.74
C LEU A 89 -8.55 -1.26 -15.49
N LEU A 90 -7.49 -2.03 -15.32
CA LEU A 90 -7.34 -2.85 -14.13
C LEU A 90 -7.23 -1.97 -12.88
N ALA A 91 -6.45 -0.90 -12.97
CA ALA A 91 -6.33 0.02 -11.86
C ALA A 91 -7.67 0.66 -11.52
N ALA A 92 -8.43 1.06 -12.55
CA ALA A 92 -9.74 1.67 -12.32
C ALA A 92 -10.67 0.68 -11.62
N LYS A 93 -10.65 -0.58 -12.03
CA LYS A 93 -11.47 -1.59 -11.39
C LYS A 93 -11.08 -1.79 -9.94
N ARG A 94 -9.78 -1.86 -9.66
CA ARG A 94 -9.31 -2.02 -8.29
C ARG A 94 -9.69 -0.83 -7.42
N LEU A 95 -9.65 0.37 -7.98
CA LEU A 95 -10.05 1.56 -7.24
C LEU A 95 -11.52 1.54 -6.88
N LEU A 96 -12.36 1.04 -7.79
CA LEU A 96 -13.78 0.91 -7.48
C LEU A 96 -14.01 -0.11 -6.36
N LEU A 97 -13.30 -1.21 -6.40
CA LEU A 97 -13.42 -2.22 -5.36
C LEU A 97 -12.95 -1.69 -4.01
N ALA A 98 -11.97 -0.79 -4.03
CA ALA A 98 -11.46 -0.22 -2.79
C ALA A 98 -12.48 0.66 -2.08
N ASP A 99 -13.50 1.13 -2.76
CA ASP A 99 -14.59 1.85 -2.11
C ASP A 99 -15.37 0.96 -1.16
N GLN A 100 -15.46 -0.32 -1.47
CA GLN A 100 -16.23 -1.27 -0.68
C GLN A 100 -15.37 -2.05 0.30
N ASP A 101 -14.09 -2.18 0.02
CA ASP A 101 -13.20 -2.96 0.86
C ASP A 101 -11.87 -2.22 0.97
N LYS A 102 -11.65 -1.61 2.11
CA LYS A 102 -10.44 -0.82 2.35
C LYS A 102 -9.39 -1.60 3.10
N THR A 103 -9.54 -2.91 3.21
CA THR A 103 -8.54 -3.69 3.92
C THR A 103 -7.25 -3.78 3.13
N ILE A 104 -6.14 -3.79 3.85
CA ILE A 104 -4.81 -4.00 3.28
C ILE A 104 -4.26 -5.24 3.97
N GLN A 105 -3.87 -6.20 3.17
CA GLN A 105 -3.39 -7.47 3.71
C GLN A 105 -2.15 -7.23 4.56
N GLY A 106 -2.20 -7.73 5.80
CA GLY A 106 -1.10 -7.57 6.72
C GLY A 106 -1.07 -6.25 7.48
N TYR A 107 -2.15 -5.45 7.37
CA TYR A 107 -2.21 -4.17 8.04
C TYR A 107 -3.63 -3.96 8.57
N ALA A 108 -3.75 -3.63 9.84
CA ALA A 108 -5.04 -3.30 10.42
C ALA A 108 -4.85 -2.39 11.62
N GLU A 109 -5.67 -1.36 11.70
CA GLU A 109 -5.74 -0.46 12.86
C GLU A 109 -4.37 0.09 13.24
N GLY A 110 -3.62 0.49 12.22
CA GLY A 110 -2.32 1.11 12.44
C GLY A 110 -1.18 0.15 12.66
N VAL A 111 -1.42 -1.14 12.58
CA VAL A 111 -0.41 -2.14 12.90
C VAL A 111 -0.15 -3.02 11.69
N PHE A 112 1.14 -3.19 11.36
CA PHE A 112 1.56 -4.17 10.37
C PHE A 112 1.99 -5.44 11.06
N TRP A 113 1.67 -6.58 10.46
CA TRP A 113 2.16 -7.85 10.98
C TRP A 113 2.52 -8.77 9.84
N GLU A 114 3.33 -9.76 10.17
CA GLU A 114 3.79 -10.73 9.20
C GLU A 114 2.71 -11.73 8.92
N ARG A 115 2.74 -12.23 7.68
CA ARG A 115 1.72 -13.12 7.23
C ARG A 115 1.61 -14.39 8.05
N HIS A 116 2.73 -14.89 8.51
CA HIS A 116 2.77 -16.17 9.21
C HIS A 116 2.98 -16.02 10.70
N SER A 117 2.85 -14.83 11.23
CA SER A 117 3.07 -14.62 12.66
C SER A 117 1.73 -14.41 13.33
N GLY A 118 1.71 -14.66 14.62
CA GLY A 118 0.52 -14.36 15.39
C GLY A 118 -0.64 -15.30 15.20
N HIS A 119 -0.37 -16.45 14.68
CA HIS A 119 -1.47 -17.38 14.50
C HIS A 119 -1.38 -18.50 15.44
#